data_dd8755f5aeeccdf52a7e15f0b584d124
#
_entry.id   dd8755f5aeeccdf52a7e15f0b584d124
#
_cell.length_a   1.000
_cell.length_b   1.000
_cell.length_c   1.000
_cell.angle_alpha   90.00
_cell.angle_beta   90.00
_cell.angle_gamma   90.00
#
_symmetry.space_group_name_H-M   'P 1'
#
loop_
_entity.id
_entity.type
_entity.pdbx_description
1 polymer ?
#
loop_
_entity_poly.entity_id
_entity_poly.type
_entity_poly.pdbx_seq_one_letter_code
_entity_poly.pdbx_strand_id
1 'polypeptide(L)' 'MKAADLRAMTVDQLDDEALKLKREQFNLRFQRATGQLANTSRVREVRRDIARIKTVAHGKRAATAK' A
#
# COMPACT_ATOMS: atom_id res chain seq x y z
N MET A 1 3.19 -2.86 -7.42
CA MET A 1 2.36 -1.89 -8.17
C MET A 1 3.23 -0.88 -8.87
N LYS A 2 2.90 -0.57 -10.09
CA LYS A 2 3.62 0.46 -10.85
C LYS A 2 3.00 1.83 -10.59
N ALA A 3 3.83 2.87 -10.60
CA ALA A 3 3.34 4.24 -10.37
C ALA A 3 2.29 4.66 -11.39
N ALA A 4 2.43 4.23 -12.67
CA ALA A 4 1.46 4.52 -13.70
C ALA A 4 0.08 3.95 -13.39
N ASP A 5 0.02 2.73 -12.85
CA ASP A 5 -1.24 2.10 -12.44
C ASP A 5 -1.91 2.87 -11.31
N LEU A 6 -1.12 3.33 -10.35
CA LEU A 6 -1.64 4.11 -9.22
C LEU A 6 -2.17 5.46 -9.66
N ARG A 7 -1.52 6.09 -10.63
CA ARG A 7 -1.97 7.38 -11.17
C ARG A 7 -3.30 7.28 -11.92
N ALA A 8 -3.59 6.11 -12.49
CA ALA A 8 -4.84 5.85 -13.19
C ALA A 8 -6.02 5.64 -12.22
N MET A 9 -5.75 5.39 -10.95
CA MET A 9 -6.79 5.15 -9.94
C MET A 9 -7.34 6.46 -9.38
N THR A 10 -8.62 6.42 -8.96
CA THR A 10 -9.21 7.53 -8.19
C THR A 10 -8.67 7.52 -6.76
N VAL A 11 -8.84 8.63 -6.03
CA VAL A 11 -8.43 8.71 -4.62
C VAL A 11 -9.12 7.63 -3.79
N ASP A 12 -10.42 7.38 -4.04
CA ASP A 12 -11.16 6.35 -3.32
C ASP A 12 -10.59 4.95 -3.59
N GLN A 13 -10.23 4.65 -4.83
CA GLN A 13 -9.59 3.39 -5.19
C GLN A 13 -8.23 3.24 -4.53
N LEU A 14 -7.46 4.32 -4.47
CA LEU A 14 -6.16 4.32 -3.78
C LEU A 14 -6.32 4.06 -2.29
N ASP A 15 -7.31 4.67 -1.65
CA ASP A 15 -7.60 4.44 -0.23
C ASP A 15 -7.98 2.97 0.03
N ASP A 16 -8.80 2.38 -0.84
CA ASP A 16 -9.20 0.97 -0.74
C ASP A 16 -7.99 0.04 -0.88
N GLU A 17 -7.13 0.31 -1.85
CA GLU A 17 -5.90 -0.48 -2.03
C GLU A 17 -4.96 -0.34 -0.84
N ALA A 18 -4.82 0.86 -0.30
CA ALA A 18 -4.01 1.09 0.89
C ALA A 18 -4.54 0.29 2.09
N LEU A 19 -5.86 0.26 2.25
CA LEU A 19 -6.49 -0.50 3.33
C LEU A 19 -6.24 -1.99 3.20
N LYS A 20 -6.37 -2.54 1.99
CA LYS A 20 -6.07 -3.95 1.71
C LYS A 20 -4.63 -4.29 2.05
N LEU A 21 -3.71 -3.44 1.62
CA LEU A 21 -2.28 -3.65 1.87
C LEU A 21 -1.93 -3.52 3.35
N LYS A 22 -2.58 -2.62 4.07
CA LYS A 22 -2.39 -2.51 5.53
C LYS A 22 -2.85 -3.77 6.26
N ARG A 23 -3.96 -4.36 5.84
CA ARG A 23 -4.43 -5.64 6.39
C ARG A 23 -3.43 -6.75 6.11
N GLU A 24 -2.91 -6.82 4.90
CA GLU A 24 -1.88 -7.79 4.54
C GLU A 24 -0.61 -7.57 5.36
N GLN A 25 -0.20 -6.33 5.54
CA GLN A 25 0.96 -5.99 6.36
C GLN A 25 0.77 -6.46 7.80
N PHE A 26 -0.41 -6.28 8.36
CA PHE A 26 -0.73 -6.75 9.71
C PHE A 26 -0.61 -8.27 9.81
N ASN A 27 -1.18 -8.99 8.85
CA ASN A 27 -1.09 -10.45 8.80
C ASN A 27 0.36 -10.92 8.68
N LEU A 28 1.16 -10.25 7.85
CA LEU A 28 2.57 -10.59 7.68
C LEU A 28 3.36 -10.37 8.97
N ARG A 29 3.06 -9.29 9.70
CA ARG A 29 3.68 -9.05 11.01
C ARG A 29 3.30 -10.14 12.00
N PHE A 30 2.05 -10.54 11.99
CA PHE A 30 1.58 -11.63 12.86
C PHE A 30 2.29 -12.94 12.53
N GLN A 31 2.40 -13.29 11.26
CA GLN A 31 3.11 -14.49 10.82
C GLN A 31 4.58 -14.45 11.22
N ARG A 32 5.21 -13.29 11.11
CA ARG A 32 6.60 -13.10 11.54
C ARG A 32 6.76 -13.33 13.05
N ALA A 33 5.84 -12.79 13.83
CA ALA A 33 5.87 -12.93 15.28
C ALA A 33 5.69 -14.38 15.72
N THR A 34 4.91 -15.17 14.95
CA THR A 34 4.66 -16.59 15.25
C THR A 34 5.68 -17.51 14.58
N GLY A 35 6.64 -16.97 13.82
CA GLY A 35 7.65 -17.76 13.13
C GLY A 35 7.15 -18.47 11.86
N GLN A 36 5.96 -18.13 11.38
CA GLN A 36 5.36 -18.78 10.20
C GLN A 36 5.73 -18.12 8.88
N LEU A 37 6.36 -16.94 8.93
CA LEU A 37 6.68 -16.19 7.72
C LEU A 37 7.90 -16.79 7.01
N ALA A 38 7.67 -17.40 5.85
CA ALA A 38 8.73 -18.01 5.05
C ALA A 38 9.37 -17.03 4.05
N ASN A 39 8.66 -15.96 3.65
CA ASN A 39 9.11 -15.05 2.60
C ASN A 39 9.04 -13.59 3.06
N THR A 40 10.20 -13.00 3.32
CA THR A 40 10.32 -11.62 3.75
C THR A 40 10.22 -10.62 2.60
N SER A 41 10.37 -11.07 1.36
CA SER A 41 10.25 -10.19 0.18
C SER A 41 8.87 -9.55 0.09
N ARG A 42 7.83 -10.30 0.43
CA ARG A 42 6.46 -9.78 0.41
C ARG A 42 6.26 -8.64 1.40
N VAL A 43 6.90 -8.71 2.55
CA VAL A 43 6.84 -7.63 3.55
C VAL A 43 7.36 -6.31 2.96
N ARG A 44 8.48 -6.39 2.26
CA ARG A 44 9.09 -5.21 1.61
C ARG A 44 8.22 -4.68 0.50
N GLU A 45 7.66 -5.57 -0.34
CA GLU A 45 6.76 -5.17 -1.43
C GLU A 45 5.54 -4.42 -0.91
N VAL A 46 4.87 -4.98 0.11
CA VAL A 46 3.68 -4.38 0.70
C VAL A 46 4.02 -3.00 1.27
N ARG A 47 5.12 -2.89 1.98
CA ARG A 47 5.56 -1.63 2.56
C ARG A 47 5.81 -0.56 1.49
N ARG A 48 6.48 -0.93 0.40
CA ARG A 48 6.73 -0.03 -0.74
C ARG A 48 5.44 0.39 -1.40
N ASP A 49 4.54 -0.55 -1.64
CA ASP A 49 3.27 -0.27 -2.29
C ASP A 49 2.42 0.68 -1.47
N ILE A 50 2.36 0.50 -0.16
CA ILE A 50 1.66 1.42 0.74
C ILE A 50 2.27 2.82 0.63
N ALA A 51 3.59 2.94 0.64
CA ALA A 51 4.27 4.22 0.53
C ALA A 51 3.98 4.91 -0.80
N ARG A 52 3.99 4.16 -1.90
CA ARG A 52 3.66 4.68 -3.24
C ARG A 52 2.22 5.16 -3.31
N ILE A 53 1.29 4.37 -2.79
CA ILE A 53 -0.13 4.74 -2.77
C ILE A 53 -0.33 6.04 -1.99
N LYS A 54 0.29 6.16 -0.82
CA LYS A 54 0.21 7.37 -0.01
C LYS A 54 0.74 8.59 -0.75
N THR A 55 1.86 8.44 -1.45
CA THR A 55 2.47 9.53 -2.21
C THR A 55 1.55 9.99 -3.34
N VAL A 56 1.02 9.05 -4.12
CA VAL A 56 0.12 9.35 -5.24
C VAL A 56 -1.19 9.95 -4.73
N ALA A 57 -1.78 9.39 -3.69
CA ALA A 57 -3.03 9.88 -3.11
C ALA A 57 -2.85 11.29 -2.55
N HIS A 58 -1.74 11.56 -1.88
CA HIS A 58 -1.43 12.89 -1.36
C HIS A 58 -1.33 13.92 -2.49
N GLY A 59 -0.63 13.57 -3.57
CA GLY A 59 -0.51 14.44 -4.74
C GLY A 59 -1.87 14.74 -5.37
N LYS A 60 -2.73 13.74 -5.50
CA LYS A 60 -4.07 13.92 -6.05
C LYS A 60 -4.96 14.78 -5.16
N ARG A 61 -4.91 14.58 -3.85
CA ARG A 61 -5.66 15.41 -2.90
C ARG A 61 -5.18 16.85 -2.91
N ALA A 62 -3.88 17.06 -2.97
CA ALA A 62 -3.31 18.40 -3.06
C ALA A 62 -3.73 19.10 -4.35
N ALA A 63 -3.81 18.38 -5.47
CA ALA A 63 -4.25 18.92 -6.74
C ALA A 63 -5.74 19.28 -6.73
N THR A 64 -6.58 18.54 -6.00
CA THR A 64 -8.02 18.80 -5.92
C THR A 64 -8.42 19.76 -4.81
N ALA A 65 -7.53 20.02 -3.86
CA ALA A 65 -7.80 20.88 -2.70
C ALA A 65 -7.71 22.38 -3.02
N LYS A 66 -7.44 22.75 -4.25
CA LYS A 66 -7.36 24.16 -4.64
C LYS A 66 -8.72 24.75 -4.97
#